data_45e4be85f949b13f8f725a63fede48e8
#
_entry.id   45e4be85f949b13f8f725a63fede48e8
#
_cell.length_a   1.000
_cell.length_b   1.000
_cell.length_c   1.000
_cell.angle_alpha   90.00
_cell.angle_beta   90.00
_cell.angle_gamma   90.00
#
_symmetry.space_group_name_H-M   'P 1'
#
loop_
_entity.id
_entity.type
_entity.pdbx_description
1 polymer ?
#
loop_
_entity_poly.entity_id
_entity_poly.type
_entity_poly.pdbx_seq_one_letter_code
_entity_poly.pdbx_strand_id
1 'polypeptide(L)'
;MKKGFSILLLTVCLFLFACGEQQTGMPRLSEETELTPDSLLLPAHTPELLVASDINLTKDLLYDKYTLEDTYPYGDTVRSFKWETIRKCLAFIENMHRDTSQWVVLRNYKNLNSEAPLVRRYIRNAYGRIADTLGVERYQSVPLYLTTDSSVPERYGRDGSLAYLRGKAGSFLRIAPVVEDEEYLVPPRYLRVLPDSTVFHYVVFVDRGDQNIATLERLSEGEWVIRSMNPATTGVHRPPYAQETPLGMFLLQEKKTKMVFP
;
A
#
# COMPACT_ATOMS: atom_id res chain seq x y z
N MET A 1 -18.75 12.92 -36.15
CA MET A 1 -17.95 11.76 -35.69
C MET A 1 -17.29 12.14 -34.37
N LYS A 2 -17.89 11.74 -33.23
CA LYS A 2 -17.30 11.97 -31.89
C LYS A 2 -16.41 10.80 -31.55
N LYS A 3 -15.09 11.01 -31.50
CA LYS A 3 -14.12 10.03 -31.01
C LYS A 3 -14.24 9.99 -29.49
N GLY A 4 -14.75 8.87 -28.95
CA GLY A 4 -14.75 8.59 -27.54
C GLY A 4 -13.31 8.42 -27.05
N PHE A 5 -12.88 9.30 -26.17
CA PHE A 5 -11.61 9.22 -25.47
C PHE A 5 -11.80 8.26 -24.28
N SER A 6 -11.35 7.02 -24.45
CA SER A 6 -11.34 6.04 -23.37
C SER A 6 -10.21 6.44 -22.42
N ILE A 7 -10.58 6.98 -21.25
CA ILE A 7 -9.62 7.28 -20.18
C ILE A 7 -9.26 5.95 -19.52
N LEU A 8 -8.14 5.38 -19.93
CA LEU A 8 -7.52 4.24 -19.24
C LEU A 8 -6.97 4.74 -17.90
N LEU A 9 -7.71 4.49 -16.82
CA LEU A 9 -7.27 4.83 -15.47
C LEU A 9 -6.15 3.85 -15.07
N LEU A 10 -4.89 4.28 -15.26
CA LEU A 10 -3.72 3.51 -14.89
C LEU A 10 -3.55 3.56 -13.37
N THR A 11 -3.98 2.52 -12.67
CA THR A 11 -3.79 2.38 -11.22
C THR A 11 -2.45 1.69 -10.97
N VAL A 12 -1.47 2.43 -10.47
CA VAL A 12 -0.15 1.91 -10.10
C VAL A 12 -0.05 1.88 -8.59
N CYS A 13 0.15 0.71 -8.01
CA CYS A 13 0.48 0.54 -6.59
C CYS A 13 1.99 0.50 -6.39
N LEU A 14 2.51 1.34 -5.52
CA LEU A 14 3.92 1.37 -5.13
C LEU A 14 4.09 0.60 -3.83
N PHE A 15 4.83 -0.52 -3.85
CA PHE A 15 5.14 -1.31 -2.66
C PHE A 15 6.55 -1.03 -2.18
N LEU A 16 6.68 -0.66 -0.92
CA LEU A 16 7.96 -0.39 -0.28
C LEU A 16 8.08 -1.33 0.93
N PHE A 17 8.87 -2.39 0.80
CA PHE A 17 9.09 -3.34 1.88
C PHE A 17 10.49 -3.23 2.48
N ALA A 18 10.55 -3.25 3.80
CA ALA A 18 11.75 -3.60 4.54
C ALA A 18 11.53 -4.98 5.16
N CYS A 19 12.45 -5.89 4.94
CA CYS A 19 12.44 -7.19 5.56
C CYS A 19 12.78 -7.03 7.06
N GLY A 20 11.75 -7.12 7.90
CA GLY A 20 11.89 -7.36 9.33
C GLY A 20 11.04 -8.59 9.63
N GLU A 21 11.67 -9.66 10.11
CA GLU A 21 10.95 -10.84 10.58
C GLU A 21 10.12 -10.47 11.81
N GLN A 22 8.80 -10.40 11.64
CA GLN A 22 7.87 -10.49 12.77
C GLN A 22 7.08 -11.79 12.65
N GLN A 23 7.29 -12.65 13.62
CA GLN A 23 6.47 -13.84 13.84
C GLN A 23 5.04 -13.42 14.17
N THR A 24 4.13 -13.73 13.28
CA THR A 24 2.69 -13.59 13.55
C THR A 24 2.17 -14.86 14.20
N GLY A 25 1.80 -14.77 15.47
CA GLY A 25 1.02 -15.80 16.16
C GLY A 25 -0.40 -15.84 15.61
N MET A 26 -0.83 -17.01 15.15
CA MET A 26 -2.23 -17.28 14.79
C MET A 26 -3.13 -17.25 16.04
N PRO A 27 -4.31 -16.66 15.96
CA PRO A 27 -5.32 -16.85 17.00
C PRO A 27 -5.95 -18.26 16.88
N ARG A 28 -5.98 -18.95 18.01
CA ARG A 28 -6.58 -20.28 18.20
C ARG A 28 -8.10 -20.14 18.22
N LEU A 29 -8.77 -20.84 17.31
CA LEU A 29 -10.23 -21.03 17.33
C LEU A 29 -10.62 -21.95 18.49
N SER A 30 -11.54 -21.49 19.33
CA SER A 30 -12.23 -22.29 20.36
C SER A 30 -13.45 -22.99 19.76
N GLU A 31 -13.61 -24.24 20.19
CA GLU A 31 -14.58 -25.24 19.76
C GLU A 31 -16.05 -24.97 20.18
N GLU A 32 -16.90 -25.51 19.31
CA GLU A 32 -18.20 -26.17 19.50
C GLU A 32 -19.42 -25.38 19.95
N THR A 33 -20.38 -25.36 19.03
CA THR A 33 -21.81 -25.48 19.34
C THR A 33 -22.48 -26.34 18.28
N GLU A 34 -23.01 -27.50 18.69
CA GLU A 34 -23.84 -28.43 17.90
C GLU A 34 -25.07 -27.72 17.32
N LEU A 35 -25.30 -27.87 16.03
CA LEU A 35 -26.57 -27.55 15.37
C LEU A 35 -27.08 -28.72 14.56
N THR A 36 -28.36 -28.99 14.75
CA THR A 36 -29.21 -30.03 14.17
C THR A 36 -29.31 -29.97 12.64
N PRO A 37 -29.58 -31.12 11.99
CA PRO A 37 -29.58 -31.20 10.52
C PRO A 37 -30.95 -30.87 9.96
N ASP A 38 -31.07 -29.86 9.14
CA ASP A 38 -31.89 -29.87 7.93
C ASP A 38 -31.82 -28.50 7.23
N SER A 39 -30.94 -28.36 6.28
CA SER A 39 -31.09 -27.51 5.11
C SER A 39 -29.97 -27.80 4.13
N LEU A 40 -30.28 -28.33 2.97
CA LEU A 40 -29.39 -28.47 1.82
C LEU A 40 -29.00 -27.08 1.28
N LEU A 41 -28.18 -26.36 2.02
CA LEU A 41 -27.40 -25.24 1.51
C LEU A 41 -26.08 -25.82 1.00
N LEU A 42 -25.90 -25.79 -0.32
CA LEU A 42 -24.59 -25.98 -0.92
C LEU A 42 -23.57 -25.16 -0.14
N PRO A 43 -22.42 -25.71 0.27
CA PRO A 43 -21.42 -24.95 0.98
C PRO A 43 -21.04 -23.78 0.07
N ALA A 44 -21.25 -22.56 0.56
CA ALA A 44 -20.71 -21.37 -0.07
C ALA A 44 -19.20 -21.60 -0.17
N HIS A 45 -18.71 -21.87 -1.36
CA HIS A 45 -17.29 -22.08 -1.62
C HIS A 45 -16.63 -20.74 -1.35
N THR A 46 -16.11 -20.54 -0.13
CA THR A 46 -15.24 -19.41 0.14
C THR A 46 -14.05 -19.57 -0.80
N PRO A 47 -13.81 -18.66 -1.73
CA PRO A 47 -12.71 -18.81 -2.67
C PRO A 47 -11.41 -18.93 -1.86
N GLU A 48 -10.65 -19.97 -2.12
CA GLU A 48 -9.35 -20.19 -1.51
C GLU A 48 -8.44 -18.98 -1.81
N LEU A 49 -7.79 -18.47 -0.76
CA LEU A 49 -6.91 -17.32 -0.90
C LEU A 49 -5.66 -17.73 -1.69
N LEU A 50 -5.29 -16.90 -2.66
CA LEU A 50 -4.04 -17.09 -3.40
C LEU A 50 -2.84 -16.89 -2.47
N VAL A 51 -1.84 -17.74 -2.66
CA VAL A 51 -0.54 -17.66 -1.98
C VAL A 51 0.57 -17.41 -3.00
N ALA A 52 1.79 -17.19 -2.53
CA ALA A 52 2.92 -16.82 -3.39
C ALA A 52 3.19 -17.84 -4.52
N SER A 53 2.95 -19.14 -4.27
CA SER A 53 3.11 -20.21 -5.27
C SER A 53 2.11 -20.13 -6.43
N ASP A 54 0.98 -19.49 -6.23
CA ASP A 54 -0.08 -19.34 -7.24
C ASP A 54 0.19 -18.15 -8.18
N ILE A 55 1.25 -17.38 -7.89
CA ILE A 55 1.65 -16.24 -8.71
C ILE A 55 2.69 -16.66 -9.73
N ASN A 56 2.29 -16.66 -10.99
CA ASN A 56 3.18 -16.85 -12.11
C ASN A 56 3.81 -15.52 -12.53
N LEU A 57 5.15 -15.46 -12.50
CA LEU A 57 5.93 -14.29 -12.95
C LEU A 57 6.71 -14.64 -14.20
N THR A 58 6.42 -13.91 -15.27
CA THR A 58 7.19 -13.99 -16.53
C THR A 58 7.96 -12.68 -16.74
N LYS A 59 8.95 -12.68 -17.62
CA LYS A 59 9.71 -11.49 -18.01
C LYS A 59 9.42 -11.15 -19.47
N ASP A 60 9.00 -9.90 -19.70
CA ASP A 60 8.90 -9.28 -21.02
C ASP A 60 9.23 -7.80 -20.85
N LEU A 61 10.52 -7.49 -20.89
CA LEU A 61 11.07 -6.20 -20.54
C LEU A 61 10.82 -5.21 -21.67
N LEU A 62 10.11 -4.13 -21.38
CA LEU A 62 9.87 -3.03 -22.32
C LEU A 62 11.08 -2.11 -22.47
N TYR A 63 11.95 -2.08 -21.44
CA TYR A 63 13.13 -1.23 -21.39
C TYR A 63 14.31 -2.06 -20.93
N ASP A 64 15.26 -2.27 -21.82
CA ASP A 64 16.48 -3.05 -21.59
C ASP A 64 17.66 -2.21 -21.10
N LYS A 65 17.63 -0.90 -21.36
CA LYS A 65 18.66 0.02 -20.90
C LYS A 65 18.66 0.11 -19.37
N TYR A 66 19.79 -0.21 -18.75
CA TYR A 66 19.99 -0.28 -17.29
C TYR A 66 19.25 -1.43 -16.61
N THR A 67 18.78 -2.40 -17.34
CA THR A 67 18.19 -3.61 -16.76
C THR A 67 19.23 -4.37 -15.94
N LEU A 68 18.84 -4.74 -14.73
CA LEU A 68 19.64 -5.59 -13.85
C LEU A 68 19.27 -7.06 -14.05
N GLU A 69 20.22 -7.95 -13.72
CA GLU A 69 19.93 -9.37 -13.51
C GLU A 69 19.24 -9.58 -12.15
N ASP A 70 18.72 -10.79 -11.91
CA ASP A 70 18.07 -11.13 -10.64
C ASP A 70 19.01 -10.96 -9.44
N THR A 71 20.29 -11.25 -9.65
CA THR A 71 21.38 -11.03 -8.70
C THR A 71 22.49 -10.27 -9.40
N TYR A 72 22.93 -9.18 -8.82
CA TYR A 72 23.86 -8.26 -9.47
C TYR A 72 24.89 -7.68 -8.47
N PRO A 73 26.11 -7.39 -8.93
CA PRO A 73 27.10 -6.73 -8.11
C PRO A 73 26.75 -5.25 -7.92
N TYR A 74 26.96 -4.73 -6.73
CA TYR A 74 26.76 -3.31 -6.41
C TYR A 74 27.78 -2.84 -5.36
N GLY A 75 28.85 -2.18 -5.81
CA GLY A 75 29.98 -1.84 -4.96
C GLY A 75 30.63 -3.12 -4.41
N ASP A 76 30.79 -3.16 -3.09
CA ASP A 76 31.40 -4.30 -2.37
C ASP A 76 30.37 -5.39 -1.98
N THR A 77 29.12 -5.25 -2.40
CA THR A 77 28.04 -6.17 -2.04
C THR A 77 27.38 -6.78 -3.27
N VAL A 78 26.76 -7.94 -3.07
CA VAL A 78 25.87 -8.56 -4.06
C VAL A 78 24.44 -8.29 -3.63
N ARG A 79 23.62 -7.78 -4.52
CA ARG A 79 22.22 -7.46 -4.30
C ARG A 79 21.33 -8.31 -5.19
N SER A 80 20.04 -8.41 -4.84
CA SER A 80 19.09 -9.24 -5.58
C SER A 80 17.68 -8.66 -5.58
N PHE A 81 16.88 -9.09 -6.57
CA PHE A 81 15.43 -8.89 -6.51
C PHE A 81 14.80 -9.96 -5.62
N LYS A 82 13.99 -9.53 -4.66
CA LYS A 82 13.33 -10.43 -3.70
C LYS A 82 12.02 -10.99 -4.27
N TRP A 83 12.13 -11.81 -5.32
CA TRP A 83 10.97 -12.30 -6.08
C TRP A 83 9.95 -13.03 -5.21
N GLU A 84 10.38 -13.78 -4.22
CA GLU A 84 9.46 -14.46 -3.31
C GLU A 84 8.62 -13.45 -2.50
N THR A 85 9.23 -12.38 -2.01
CA THR A 85 8.51 -11.30 -1.33
C THR A 85 7.55 -10.60 -2.29
N ILE A 86 7.98 -10.36 -3.53
CA ILE A 86 7.14 -9.76 -4.57
C ILE A 86 5.93 -10.65 -4.84
N ARG A 87 6.09 -11.99 -4.99
CA ARG A 87 4.97 -12.91 -5.17
C ARG A 87 3.98 -12.89 -3.99
N LYS A 88 4.47 -12.84 -2.75
CA LYS A 88 3.59 -12.69 -1.57
C LYS A 88 2.74 -11.41 -1.65
N CYS A 89 3.34 -10.32 -2.06
CA CYS A 89 2.63 -9.04 -2.23
C CYS A 89 1.64 -9.08 -3.39
N LEU A 90 1.98 -9.74 -4.49
CA LEU A 90 1.07 -9.92 -5.62
C LEU A 90 -0.11 -10.81 -5.25
N ALA A 91 0.11 -11.92 -4.53
CA ALA A 91 -0.96 -12.76 -4.00
C ALA A 91 -1.90 -11.96 -3.08
N PHE A 92 -1.34 -11.11 -2.22
CA PHE A 92 -2.13 -10.19 -1.41
C PHE A 92 -2.99 -9.25 -2.27
N ILE A 93 -2.45 -8.67 -3.35
CA ILE A 93 -3.19 -7.81 -4.27
C ILE A 93 -4.30 -8.58 -4.99
N GLU A 94 -4.03 -9.79 -5.45
CA GLU A 94 -5.05 -10.63 -6.09
C GLU A 94 -6.19 -10.95 -5.11
N ASN A 95 -5.85 -11.25 -3.86
CA ASN A 95 -6.86 -11.45 -2.82
C ASN A 95 -7.65 -10.17 -2.53
N MET A 96 -7.02 -9.00 -2.60
CA MET A 96 -7.72 -7.71 -2.54
C MET A 96 -8.76 -7.55 -3.65
N HIS A 97 -8.44 -7.98 -4.88
CA HIS A 97 -9.40 -7.90 -5.99
C HIS A 97 -10.61 -8.81 -5.81
N ARG A 98 -10.47 -9.90 -5.04
CA ARG A 98 -11.55 -10.84 -4.71
C ARG A 98 -12.34 -10.42 -3.47
N ASP A 99 -11.78 -9.56 -2.64
CA ASP A 99 -12.41 -9.08 -1.41
C ASP A 99 -13.53 -8.09 -1.76
N THR A 100 -14.71 -8.32 -1.19
CA THR A 100 -15.87 -7.43 -1.31
C THR A 100 -15.76 -6.19 -0.42
N SER A 101 -14.72 -6.10 0.42
CA SER A 101 -14.44 -4.93 1.25
C SER A 101 -14.17 -3.71 0.38
N GLN A 102 -14.74 -2.58 0.75
CA GLN A 102 -14.43 -1.33 0.08
C GLN A 102 -13.03 -0.85 0.44
N TRP A 103 -12.31 -0.38 -0.56
CA TRP A 103 -10.98 0.18 -0.41
C TRP A 103 -11.02 1.69 -0.40
N VAL A 104 -10.22 2.28 0.44
CA VAL A 104 -10.04 3.73 0.51
C VAL A 104 -8.57 4.09 0.42
N VAL A 105 -8.32 5.29 -0.10
CA VAL A 105 -7.01 5.92 -0.14
C VAL A 105 -7.02 7.13 0.77
N LEU A 106 -6.05 7.22 1.65
CA LEU A 106 -5.80 8.42 2.45
C LEU A 106 -5.36 9.56 1.54
N ARG A 107 -5.99 10.73 1.65
CA ARG A 107 -5.78 11.81 0.70
C ARG A 107 -5.71 13.18 1.35
N ASN A 108 -4.51 13.74 1.39
CA ASN A 108 -4.29 15.15 1.75
C ASN A 108 -3.13 15.77 0.97
N TYR A 109 -2.84 15.22 -0.19
CA TYR A 109 -1.76 15.69 -1.03
C TYR A 109 -1.93 17.19 -1.37
N LYS A 110 -0.83 17.97 -1.36
CA LYS A 110 -0.85 19.43 -1.46
C LYS A 110 -1.73 20.09 -0.38
N ASN A 111 -1.92 19.46 0.77
CA ASN A 111 -2.78 19.96 1.85
C ASN A 111 -4.20 20.31 1.38
N LEU A 112 -4.83 19.44 0.57
CA LEU A 112 -6.20 19.63 0.07
C LEU A 112 -7.21 19.97 1.18
N ASN A 113 -6.94 19.49 2.41
CA ASN A 113 -7.76 19.76 3.59
C ASN A 113 -7.01 20.61 4.64
N SER A 114 -6.05 21.43 4.21
CA SER A 114 -5.09 22.12 5.07
C SER A 114 -4.17 21.12 5.81
N GLU A 115 -3.27 21.64 6.64
CA GLU A 115 -2.49 20.77 7.51
C GLU A 115 -3.40 20.02 8.49
N ALA A 116 -3.10 18.74 8.74
CA ALA A 116 -3.84 17.95 9.71
C ALA A 116 -3.82 18.60 11.10
N PRO A 117 -4.86 18.42 11.94
CA PRO A 117 -4.83 18.83 13.33
C PRO A 117 -3.62 18.22 14.07
N LEU A 118 -3.16 18.85 15.15
CA LEU A 118 -2.08 18.29 15.96
C LEU A 118 -2.52 16.98 16.59
N VAL A 119 -1.65 15.98 16.51
CA VAL A 119 -1.84 14.70 17.21
C VAL A 119 -1.64 14.86 18.71
N ARG A 120 -2.19 13.95 19.49
CA ARG A 120 -2.11 13.94 20.95
C ARG A 120 -0.66 14.02 21.46
N ARG A 121 0.24 13.27 20.81
CA ARG A 121 1.67 13.29 21.11
C ARG A 121 2.44 13.54 19.83
N TYR A 122 3.12 14.68 19.76
CA TYR A 122 3.95 15.03 18.63
C TYR A 122 5.40 15.27 19.06
N ILE A 123 6.27 15.09 18.11
CA ILE A 123 7.70 15.40 18.25
C ILE A 123 8.11 16.40 17.17
N ARG A 124 9.22 17.07 17.37
CA ARG A 124 9.96 17.67 16.26
C ARG A 124 11.00 16.68 15.80
N ASN A 125 10.87 16.24 14.56
CA ASN A 125 11.80 15.28 13.99
C ASN A 125 13.17 15.95 13.73
N ALA A 126 14.14 15.14 13.27
CA ALA A 126 15.49 15.62 12.97
C ALA A 126 15.55 16.70 11.86
N TYR A 127 14.46 16.89 11.13
CA TYR A 127 14.30 17.93 10.11
C TYR A 127 13.60 19.20 10.64
N GLY A 128 13.34 19.28 11.95
CA GLY A 128 12.64 20.38 12.60
C GLY A 128 11.14 20.45 12.36
N ARG A 129 10.56 19.43 11.70
CA ARG A 129 9.14 19.38 11.36
C ARG A 129 8.34 18.66 12.44
N ILE A 130 7.07 19.04 12.58
CA ILE A 130 6.14 18.36 13.48
C ILE A 130 5.82 16.99 12.87
N ALA A 131 5.99 15.95 13.66
CA ALA A 131 5.68 14.57 13.32
C ALA A 131 4.99 13.88 14.51
N ASP A 132 4.29 12.78 14.24
CA ASP A 132 3.83 11.89 15.31
C ASP A 132 4.99 11.08 15.91
N THR A 133 4.70 10.24 16.89
CA THR A 133 5.71 9.42 17.58
C THR A 133 6.31 8.33 16.68
N LEU A 134 5.68 8.02 15.54
CA LEU A 134 6.17 7.09 14.54
C LEU A 134 6.95 7.78 13.40
N GLY A 135 7.15 9.09 13.52
CA GLY A 135 7.90 9.90 12.55
C GLY A 135 7.13 10.27 11.29
N VAL A 136 5.81 10.08 11.26
CA VAL A 136 4.99 10.57 10.15
C VAL A 136 4.78 12.07 10.31
N GLU A 137 5.25 12.85 9.34
CA GLU A 137 5.14 14.31 9.39
C GLU A 137 3.70 14.78 9.22
N ARG A 138 3.37 15.88 9.88
CA ARG A 138 2.06 16.54 9.78
C ARG A 138 1.75 17.03 8.37
N TYR A 139 2.78 17.42 7.62
CA TYR A 139 2.64 17.95 6.27
C TYR A 139 2.08 16.91 5.30
N GLN A 140 1.03 17.26 4.58
CA GLN A 140 0.31 16.38 3.64
C GLN A 140 -0.16 15.06 4.28
N SER A 141 -0.40 15.03 5.57
CA SER A 141 -0.85 13.83 6.28
C SER A 141 -2.35 13.86 6.54
N VAL A 142 -2.88 12.71 6.92
CA VAL A 142 -4.27 12.47 7.26
C VAL A 142 -4.37 12.20 8.76
N PRO A 143 -5.24 12.90 9.52
CA PRO A 143 -5.38 12.66 10.95
C PRO A 143 -6.11 11.33 11.19
N LEU A 144 -5.49 10.45 11.99
CA LEU A 144 -6.04 9.16 12.42
C LEU A 144 -6.45 9.26 13.89
N TYR A 145 -7.74 9.04 14.16
CA TYR A 145 -8.31 9.09 15.51
C TYR A 145 -8.56 7.67 16.02
N LEU A 146 -8.40 7.46 17.32
CA LEU A 146 -8.76 6.18 17.93
C LEU A 146 -10.28 5.94 17.83
N THR A 147 -10.66 4.68 17.72
CA THR A 147 -12.09 4.29 17.73
C THR A 147 -12.76 4.59 19.06
N THR A 148 -11.98 4.69 20.13
CA THR A 148 -12.43 4.99 21.50
C THR A 148 -12.42 6.46 21.84
N ASP A 149 -11.66 7.29 21.11
CA ASP A 149 -11.55 8.72 21.34
C ASP A 149 -11.28 9.49 20.04
N SER A 150 -12.29 10.21 19.56
CA SER A 150 -12.22 11.03 18.35
C SER A 150 -12.01 12.53 18.61
N SER A 151 -11.64 12.91 19.83
CA SER A 151 -11.45 14.33 20.19
C SER A 151 -10.16 14.94 19.62
N VAL A 152 -9.07 14.15 19.63
CA VAL A 152 -7.75 14.54 19.13
C VAL A 152 -7.17 13.37 18.34
N PRO A 153 -6.57 13.60 17.15
CA PRO A 153 -5.97 12.51 16.41
C PRO A 153 -4.80 11.89 17.20
N GLU A 154 -4.69 10.57 17.16
CA GLU A 154 -3.63 9.84 17.83
C GLU A 154 -2.33 9.89 17.04
N ARG A 155 -2.46 9.76 15.70
CA ARG A 155 -1.31 9.72 14.79
C ARG A 155 -1.67 10.23 13.39
N TYR A 156 -0.69 10.23 12.51
CA TYR A 156 -0.86 10.61 11.11
C TYR A 156 -0.78 9.42 10.18
N GLY A 157 -1.71 9.36 9.23
CA GLY A 157 -1.61 8.49 8.05
C GLY A 157 -0.91 9.21 6.91
N ARG A 158 -0.09 8.49 6.15
CA ARG A 158 0.60 9.06 4.96
C ARG A 158 -0.38 9.22 3.80
N ASP A 159 -0.27 10.32 3.09
CA ASP A 159 -1.01 10.52 1.83
C ASP A 159 -0.73 9.39 0.84
N GLY A 160 -1.77 8.94 0.15
CA GLY A 160 -1.69 7.83 -0.79
C GLY A 160 -1.78 6.44 -0.19
N SER A 161 -1.69 6.27 1.15
CA SER A 161 -1.81 4.96 1.78
C SER A 161 -3.17 4.32 1.52
N LEU A 162 -3.15 2.99 1.32
CA LEU A 162 -4.36 2.18 1.16
C LEU A 162 -4.87 1.70 2.52
N ALA A 163 -6.19 1.63 2.65
CA ALA A 163 -6.88 1.08 3.82
C ALA A 163 -8.19 0.41 3.42
N TYR A 164 -8.67 -0.50 4.26
CA TYR A 164 -10.02 -1.06 4.17
C TYR A 164 -11.02 -0.11 4.81
N LEU A 165 -12.18 0.09 4.17
CA LEU A 165 -13.31 0.76 4.76
C LEU A 165 -14.12 -0.23 5.61
N ARG A 166 -14.15 -0.02 6.92
CA ARG A 166 -14.86 -0.87 7.88
C ARG A 166 -16.28 -0.37 8.20
N GLY A 167 -16.65 0.82 7.75
CA GLY A 167 -17.97 1.38 7.92
C GLY A 167 -17.99 2.82 8.41
N LYS A 168 -19.14 3.27 8.92
CA LYS A 168 -19.33 4.62 9.47
C LYS A 168 -19.36 4.58 11.00
N ALA A 169 -18.85 5.63 11.62
CA ALA A 169 -18.93 5.88 13.06
C ALA A 169 -19.23 7.37 13.29
N GLY A 170 -20.50 7.72 13.40
CA GLY A 170 -20.96 9.10 13.48
C GLY A 170 -20.58 9.89 12.22
N SER A 171 -19.83 10.98 12.38
CA SER A 171 -19.31 11.82 11.30
C SER A 171 -18.00 11.31 10.67
N PHE A 172 -17.46 10.20 11.16
CA PHE A 172 -16.23 9.61 10.71
C PHE A 172 -16.48 8.35 9.87
N LEU A 173 -15.47 7.97 9.09
CA LEU A 173 -15.35 6.64 8.52
C LEU A 173 -14.33 5.84 9.33
N ARG A 174 -14.64 4.58 9.61
CA ARG A 174 -13.73 3.64 10.27
C ARG A 174 -12.95 2.91 9.20
N ILE A 175 -11.63 2.92 9.32
CA ILE A 175 -10.71 2.30 8.37
C ILE A 175 -9.71 1.39 9.09
N ALA A 176 -9.20 0.38 8.38
CA ALA A 176 -8.06 -0.43 8.77
C ALA A 176 -6.95 -0.23 7.74
N PRO A 177 -5.84 0.44 8.05
CA PRO A 177 -4.71 0.57 7.14
C PRO A 177 -4.14 -0.80 6.77
N VAL A 178 -3.71 -0.98 5.51
CA VAL A 178 -3.25 -2.29 5.00
C VAL A 178 -2.04 -2.86 5.74
N VAL A 179 -1.19 -1.98 6.25
CA VAL A 179 0.08 -2.37 6.92
C VAL A 179 0.02 -2.30 8.44
N GLU A 180 -1.17 -2.19 9.00
CA GLU A 180 -1.38 -1.99 10.44
C GLU A 180 -2.55 -2.85 10.93
N ASP A 181 -2.43 -3.36 12.15
CA ASP A 181 -3.48 -4.19 12.77
C ASP A 181 -4.58 -3.36 13.46
N GLU A 182 -4.39 -2.04 13.59
CA GLU A 182 -5.31 -1.17 14.29
C GLU A 182 -6.32 -0.50 13.35
N GLU A 183 -7.53 -0.27 13.87
CA GLU A 183 -8.56 0.51 13.18
C GLU A 183 -8.59 1.96 13.67
N TYR A 184 -8.85 2.87 12.75
CA TYR A 184 -8.91 4.31 13.03
C TYR A 184 -10.19 4.93 12.49
N LEU A 185 -10.58 6.04 13.12
CA LEU A 185 -11.60 6.94 12.60
C LEU A 185 -10.94 8.06 11.80
N VAL A 186 -11.49 8.35 10.63
CA VAL A 186 -10.98 9.39 9.73
C VAL A 186 -12.13 10.23 9.20
N PRO A 187 -12.02 11.57 9.20
CA PRO A 187 -13.03 12.42 8.58
C PRO A 187 -13.14 12.11 7.08
N PRO A 188 -14.35 11.96 6.52
CA PRO A 188 -14.56 11.52 5.12
C PRO A 188 -13.80 12.33 4.08
N ARG A 189 -13.60 13.63 4.32
CA ARG A 189 -12.88 14.53 3.41
C ARG A 189 -11.43 14.13 3.14
N TYR A 190 -10.81 13.35 4.04
CA TYR A 190 -9.46 12.84 3.91
C TYR A 190 -9.38 11.48 3.24
N LEU A 191 -10.51 10.94 2.79
CA LEU A 191 -10.58 9.63 2.17
C LEU A 191 -11.14 9.72 0.75
N ARG A 192 -10.58 8.93 -0.13
CA ARG A 192 -11.14 8.63 -1.43
C ARG A 192 -11.52 7.15 -1.48
N VAL A 193 -12.82 6.87 -1.56
CA VAL A 193 -13.32 5.50 -1.75
C VAL A 193 -12.97 5.05 -3.17
N LEU A 194 -12.42 3.87 -3.30
CA LEU A 194 -12.18 3.24 -4.60
C LEU A 194 -13.46 2.49 -5.04
N PRO A 195 -13.75 2.46 -6.34
CA PRO A 195 -14.84 1.64 -6.87
C PRO A 195 -14.63 0.16 -6.53
N ASP A 196 -15.72 -0.58 -6.28
CA ASP A 196 -15.67 -2.01 -5.96
C ASP A 196 -15.07 -2.86 -7.10
N SER A 197 -15.12 -2.34 -8.34
CA SER A 197 -14.51 -2.94 -9.52
C SER A 197 -13.03 -2.55 -9.72
N THR A 198 -12.39 -1.97 -8.72
CA THR A 198 -10.99 -1.54 -8.84
C THR A 198 -10.07 -2.75 -8.97
N VAL A 199 -9.31 -2.80 -10.07
CA VAL A 199 -8.25 -3.79 -10.30
C VAL A 199 -6.93 -3.06 -10.49
N PHE A 200 -5.90 -3.49 -9.79
CA PHE A 200 -4.56 -2.96 -9.92
C PHE A 200 -3.81 -3.67 -11.05
N HIS A 201 -3.78 -3.05 -12.22
CA HIS A 201 -3.13 -3.63 -13.40
C HIS A 201 -1.61 -3.41 -13.42
N TYR A 202 -1.12 -2.39 -12.72
CA TYR A 202 0.30 -2.07 -12.69
C TYR A 202 0.76 -1.89 -11.25
N VAL A 203 1.89 -2.51 -10.94
CA VAL A 203 2.50 -2.44 -9.62
C VAL A 203 3.97 -2.10 -9.76
N VAL A 204 4.45 -1.24 -8.86
CA VAL A 204 5.86 -0.87 -8.78
C VAL A 204 6.37 -1.30 -7.41
N PHE A 205 7.38 -2.14 -7.41
CA PHE A 205 8.11 -2.53 -6.20
C PHE A 205 9.41 -1.74 -6.11
N VAL A 206 9.70 -1.19 -4.93
CA VAL A 206 10.96 -0.51 -4.64
C VAL A 206 11.57 -1.18 -3.42
N ASP A 207 12.74 -1.77 -3.56
CA ASP A 207 13.51 -2.30 -2.44
C ASP A 207 14.51 -1.24 -1.97
N ARG A 208 14.35 -0.82 -0.70
CA ARG A 208 15.25 0.17 -0.07
C ARG A 208 16.61 -0.43 0.25
N GLY A 209 16.65 -1.70 0.63
CA GLY A 209 17.88 -2.41 1.02
C GLY A 209 18.77 -2.66 -0.18
N ASP A 210 18.21 -3.30 -1.20
CA ASP A 210 18.94 -3.65 -2.43
C ASP A 210 18.90 -2.54 -3.49
N GLN A 211 18.23 -1.43 -3.20
CA GLN A 211 18.14 -0.23 -4.04
C GLN A 211 17.82 -0.57 -5.50
N ASN A 212 16.74 -1.32 -5.68
CA ASN A 212 16.22 -1.67 -6.98
C ASN A 212 14.72 -1.38 -7.09
N ILE A 213 14.26 -1.34 -8.32
CA ILE A 213 12.87 -1.09 -8.69
C ILE A 213 12.46 -2.09 -9.76
N ALA A 214 11.29 -2.69 -9.58
CA ALA A 214 10.65 -3.52 -10.59
C ALA A 214 9.25 -2.99 -10.89
N THR A 215 8.90 -2.93 -12.18
CA THR A 215 7.53 -2.63 -12.60
C THR A 215 6.89 -3.88 -13.18
N LEU A 216 5.67 -4.16 -12.76
CA LEU A 216 4.93 -5.34 -13.15
C LEU A 216 3.57 -4.96 -13.70
N GLU A 217 3.10 -5.74 -14.66
CA GLU A 217 1.78 -5.63 -15.27
C GLU A 217 1.01 -6.93 -15.05
N ARG A 218 -0.25 -6.80 -14.64
CA ARG A 218 -1.19 -7.90 -14.49
C ARG A 218 -1.77 -8.26 -15.84
N LEU A 219 -1.64 -9.50 -16.27
CA LEU A 219 -2.25 -10.02 -17.48
C LEU A 219 -3.64 -10.63 -17.19
N SER A 220 -3.69 -11.46 -16.15
CA SER A 220 -4.92 -12.06 -15.62
C SER A 220 -4.72 -12.37 -14.14
N GLU A 221 -5.69 -13.04 -13.52
CA GLU A 221 -5.56 -13.47 -12.13
C GLU A 221 -4.37 -14.41 -11.95
N GLY A 222 -3.50 -14.07 -11.00
CA GLY A 222 -2.26 -14.81 -10.73
C GLY A 222 -1.16 -14.67 -11.78
N GLU A 223 -1.45 -14.10 -12.97
CA GLU A 223 -0.52 -13.98 -14.08
C GLU A 223 0.04 -12.56 -14.17
N TRP A 224 1.34 -12.43 -13.93
CA TRP A 224 2.04 -11.16 -13.93
C TRP A 224 3.28 -11.18 -14.81
N VAL A 225 3.57 -10.06 -15.41
CA VAL A 225 4.76 -9.89 -16.26
C VAL A 225 5.62 -8.74 -15.74
N ILE A 226 6.91 -9.00 -15.64
CA ILE A 226 7.91 -8.01 -15.25
C ILE A 226 8.23 -7.17 -16.48
N ARG A 227 7.96 -5.86 -16.43
CA ARG A 227 8.16 -4.90 -17.52
C ARG A 227 9.46 -4.13 -17.40
N SER A 228 9.98 -3.95 -16.19
CA SER A 228 11.30 -3.34 -15.99
C SER A 228 11.95 -3.84 -14.70
N MET A 229 13.28 -3.88 -14.70
CA MET A 229 14.13 -4.25 -13.58
C MET A 229 15.35 -3.31 -13.58
N ASN A 230 15.35 -2.32 -12.70
CA ASN A 230 16.34 -1.25 -12.77
C ASN A 230 16.94 -0.94 -11.38
N PRO A 231 18.16 -0.34 -11.33
CA PRO A 231 18.63 0.26 -10.09
C PRO A 231 17.73 1.42 -9.68
N ALA A 232 17.61 1.65 -8.39
CA ALA A 232 16.88 2.77 -7.82
C ALA A 232 17.72 3.46 -6.74
N THR A 233 17.64 4.78 -6.68
CA THR A 233 18.16 5.54 -5.54
C THR A 233 17.01 5.79 -4.58
N THR A 234 17.08 5.20 -3.39
CA THR A 234 16.12 5.45 -2.33
C THR A 234 16.63 6.53 -1.37
N GLY A 235 15.68 7.18 -0.69
CA GLY A 235 16.03 8.21 0.29
C GLY A 235 16.84 7.64 1.45
N VAL A 236 17.75 8.43 1.98
CA VAL A 236 18.56 8.12 3.16
C VAL A 236 18.25 9.08 4.30
N HIS A 237 18.41 8.63 5.53
CA HIS A 237 18.25 9.48 6.70
C HIS A 237 19.46 10.41 6.84
N ARG A 238 19.35 11.63 6.31
CA ARG A 238 20.41 12.65 6.38
C ARG A 238 19.82 14.04 6.62
N PRO A 239 19.35 14.33 7.83
CA PRO A 239 18.81 15.64 8.15
C PRO A 239 19.83 16.76 7.97
N PRO A 240 19.40 17.96 7.57
CA PRO A 240 18.07 18.36 7.10
C PRO A 240 17.85 18.14 5.59
N TYR A 241 18.76 17.48 4.90
CA TYR A 241 18.85 17.48 3.43
C TYR A 241 18.09 16.33 2.78
N ALA A 242 17.97 15.17 3.45
CA ALA A 242 17.34 14.01 2.87
C ALA A 242 16.53 13.21 3.90
N GLN A 243 15.42 12.67 3.45
CA GLN A 243 14.53 11.78 4.21
C GLN A 243 14.51 10.39 3.60
N GLU A 244 14.30 9.39 4.43
CA GLU A 244 14.12 8.03 3.95
C GLU A 244 12.85 7.88 3.12
N THR A 245 12.93 7.06 2.09
CA THR A 245 11.76 6.61 1.35
C THR A 245 10.82 5.86 2.30
N PRO A 246 9.55 6.29 2.44
CA PRO A 246 8.62 5.66 3.38
C PRO A 246 8.32 4.21 2.97
N LEU A 247 8.03 3.38 3.97
CA LEU A 247 7.54 2.02 3.78
C LEU A 247 6.02 2.01 3.73
N GLY A 248 5.44 1.07 3.00
CA GLY A 248 4.00 0.87 2.92
C GLY A 248 3.48 0.60 1.51
N MET A 249 2.16 0.51 1.41
CA MET A 249 1.44 0.34 0.16
C MET A 249 0.75 1.64 -0.19
N PHE A 250 1.11 2.22 -1.33
CA PHE A 250 0.63 3.52 -1.76
C PHE A 250 0.00 3.44 -3.14
N LEU A 251 -1.08 4.18 -3.33
CA LEU A 251 -1.63 4.42 -4.65
C LEU A 251 -0.96 5.64 -5.27
N LEU A 252 -0.51 5.52 -6.52
CA LEU A 252 0.03 6.66 -7.27
C LEU A 252 -1.07 7.71 -7.46
N GLN A 253 -0.88 8.88 -6.84
CA GLN A 253 -1.88 9.95 -6.82
C GLN A 253 -1.90 10.78 -8.10
N GLU A 254 -0.74 10.97 -8.72
CA GLU A 254 -0.59 11.84 -9.88
C GLU A 254 0.53 11.35 -10.81
N LYS A 255 0.32 11.46 -12.10
CA LYS A 255 1.33 11.22 -13.13
C LYS A 255 1.57 12.53 -13.89
N LYS A 256 2.80 13.01 -13.89
CA LYS A 256 3.22 14.23 -14.59
C LYS A 256 4.26 13.91 -15.67
N THR A 257 4.13 14.55 -16.81
CA THR A 257 5.12 14.46 -17.90
C THR A 257 6.39 15.26 -17.60
N LYS A 258 6.26 16.30 -16.78
CA LYS A 258 7.39 17.12 -16.30
C LYS A 258 7.20 17.41 -14.83
N MET A 259 8.27 17.27 -14.05
CA MET A 259 8.34 17.66 -12.66
C MET A 259 9.47 18.67 -12.50
N VAL A 260 9.17 19.79 -11.85
CA VAL A 260 10.16 20.78 -11.45
C VAL A 260 10.38 20.56 -9.96
N PHE A 261 11.62 20.29 -9.58
CA PHE A 261 12.05 20.26 -8.19
C PHE A 261 12.44 21.66 -7.78
N PRO A 262 11.96 22.14 -6.63
CA PRO A 262 12.33 23.45 -6.10
C PRO A 262 13.80 23.54 -5.71
#